data_c43e4a6b67af1b2e023a92dd49025cdd
#
_entry.id   c43e4a6b67af1b2e023a92dd49025cdd
#
_cell.length_a   1.000
_cell.length_b   1.000
_cell.length_c   1.000
_cell.angle_alpha   90.00
_cell.angle_beta   90.00
_cell.angle_gamma   90.00
#
_symmetry.space_group_name_H-M   'P 1'
#
loop_
_entity.id
_entity.type
_entity.pdbx_description
1 polymer ?
#
loop_
_entity_poly.entity_id
_entity_poly.type
_entity_poly.pdbx_seq_one_letter_code
_entity_poly.pdbx_strand_id
1 'polypeptide(L)'
;MTSHDQTDFATSNASYVSAQSKMALLPNYYKWTYAALRPYLRGKVVELAAGAGYGIESYIDQVSEVVAVDHDAELLKSLQSRHPGVKTLSVDLAGDWNELPSDADAMVMMDVIEHFEDDQAFLKKVFSKLKPGGYALIKVPAQQTLYSEIDVASGHYRRYEVEAIQDLAKSTGFEAKVIRHINVIGALAYKRKRKQQTNFSKTFKSGQLKLINTAIPILALIDNLMPGPGLSLIAVLRRPT
;
A
#
# COMPACT_ATOMS: atom_id res chain seq x y z
N MET A 1 -2.61 30.44 6.97
CA MET A 1 -1.57 29.38 7.17
C MET A 1 -0.43 30.02 7.93
N THR A 2 -0.17 29.60 9.14
CA THR A 2 0.91 30.13 9.97
C THR A 2 2.24 29.49 9.56
N SER A 3 3.38 30.14 9.83
CA SER A 3 4.73 29.65 9.48
C SER A 3 5.05 28.26 10.08
N HIS A 4 4.32 27.82 11.09
CA HIS A 4 4.42 26.48 11.71
C HIS A 4 3.86 25.41 10.80
N ASP A 5 2.72 25.64 10.12
CA ASP A 5 2.10 24.69 9.19
C ASP A 5 2.98 24.40 7.96
N GLN A 6 3.70 25.42 7.47
CA GLN A 6 4.59 25.25 6.29
C GLN A 6 5.86 24.45 6.61
N THR A 7 6.40 24.57 7.81
CA THR A 7 7.58 23.79 8.25
C THR A 7 7.24 22.34 8.51
N ASP A 8 6.08 22.05 9.09
CA ASP A 8 5.62 20.67 9.33
C ASP A 8 5.29 19.93 8.03
N PHE A 9 4.67 20.62 7.07
CA PHE A 9 4.36 20.05 5.75
C PHE A 9 5.65 19.76 4.94
N ALA A 10 6.62 20.69 4.91
CA ALA A 10 7.88 20.48 4.20
C ALA A 10 8.73 19.35 4.82
N THR A 11 8.71 19.20 6.14
CA THR A 11 9.43 18.13 6.86
C THR A 11 8.76 16.78 6.64
N SER A 12 7.44 16.73 6.57
CA SER A 12 6.65 15.53 6.25
C SER A 12 6.92 15.06 4.82
N ASN A 13 6.94 15.97 3.85
CA ASN A 13 7.18 15.65 2.45
C ASN A 13 8.62 15.16 2.21
N ALA A 14 9.64 15.79 2.81
CA ALA A 14 11.03 15.33 2.74
C ALA A 14 11.21 13.93 3.34
N SER A 15 10.50 13.60 4.42
CA SER A 15 10.49 12.28 5.04
C SER A 15 9.85 11.23 4.12
N TYR A 16 8.75 11.57 3.46
CA TYR A 16 8.05 10.71 2.50
C TYR A 16 8.92 10.40 1.28
N VAL A 17 9.49 11.40 0.63
CA VAL A 17 10.41 11.25 -0.51
C VAL A 17 11.64 10.41 -0.12
N SER A 18 12.20 10.62 1.08
CA SER A 18 13.31 9.80 1.60
C SER A 18 12.90 8.34 1.81
N ALA A 19 11.69 8.08 2.30
CA ALA A 19 11.16 6.73 2.45
C ALA A 19 10.99 6.05 1.08
N GLN A 20 10.42 6.75 0.10
CA GLN A 20 10.26 6.26 -1.28
C GLN A 20 11.61 5.90 -1.92
N SER A 21 12.64 6.74 -1.76
CA SER A 21 13.99 6.47 -2.28
C SER A 21 14.60 5.20 -1.67
N LYS A 22 14.33 4.90 -0.41
CA LYS A 22 14.78 3.67 0.25
C LYS A 22 13.99 2.45 -0.21
N MET A 23 12.70 2.61 -0.43
CA MET A 23 11.84 1.54 -0.95
C MET A 23 12.26 1.12 -2.37
N ALA A 24 12.85 2.02 -3.17
CA ALA A 24 13.46 1.68 -4.46
C ALA A 24 14.53 0.58 -4.38
N LEU A 25 15.16 0.39 -3.21
CA LEU A 25 16.18 -0.64 -2.97
C LEU A 25 15.60 -2.02 -2.66
N LEU A 26 14.27 -2.16 -2.65
CA LEU A 26 13.55 -3.35 -2.24
C LEU A 26 12.66 -3.98 -3.34
N PRO A 27 13.16 -4.21 -4.58
CA PRO A 27 12.33 -4.76 -5.65
C PRO A 27 11.75 -6.15 -5.33
N ASN A 28 12.48 -7.00 -4.59
CA ASN A 28 11.98 -8.30 -4.18
C ASN A 28 10.84 -8.20 -3.14
N TYR A 29 10.84 -7.12 -2.33
CA TYR A 29 9.73 -6.85 -1.42
C TYR A 29 8.43 -6.57 -2.19
N TYR A 30 8.49 -5.72 -3.22
CA TYR A 30 7.34 -5.48 -4.08
C TYR A 30 6.87 -6.75 -4.78
N LYS A 31 7.77 -7.51 -5.39
CA LYS A 31 7.43 -8.80 -6.01
C LYS A 31 6.73 -9.73 -5.04
N TRP A 32 7.21 -9.81 -3.81
CA TRP A 32 6.60 -10.66 -2.78
C TRP A 32 5.21 -10.16 -2.35
N THR A 33 5.06 -8.87 -2.04
CA THR A 33 3.79 -8.31 -1.58
C THR A 33 2.71 -8.36 -2.66
N TYR A 34 3.10 -8.12 -3.93
CA TYR A 34 2.17 -8.20 -5.06
C TYR A 34 1.89 -9.64 -5.52
N ALA A 35 2.71 -10.63 -5.18
CA ALA A 35 2.55 -12.01 -5.66
C ALA A 35 1.14 -12.59 -5.39
N ALA A 36 0.56 -12.30 -4.22
CA ALA A 36 -0.78 -12.73 -3.87
C ALA A 36 -1.88 -11.97 -4.62
N LEU A 37 -1.60 -10.78 -5.13
CA LEU A 37 -2.52 -9.90 -5.84
C LEU A 37 -2.47 -10.13 -7.36
N ARG A 38 -1.33 -10.61 -7.90
CA ARG A 38 -1.12 -10.83 -9.34
C ARG A 38 -2.27 -11.56 -10.07
N PRO A 39 -2.90 -12.61 -9.55
CA PRO A 39 -4.01 -13.28 -10.23
C PRO A 39 -5.23 -12.40 -10.50
N TYR A 40 -5.36 -11.29 -9.79
CA TYR A 40 -6.47 -10.35 -9.86
C TYR A 40 -6.13 -9.05 -10.60
N LEU A 41 -4.85 -8.84 -10.91
CA LEU A 41 -4.35 -7.69 -11.68
C LEU A 41 -4.52 -7.97 -13.18
N ARG A 42 -5.52 -7.34 -13.79
CA ARG A 42 -5.86 -7.47 -15.21
C ARG A 42 -6.59 -6.23 -15.71
N GLY A 43 -6.62 -6.06 -17.03
CA GLY A 43 -7.35 -4.95 -17.66
C GLY A 43 -6.82 -3.58 -17.22
N LYS A 44 -7.71 -2.66 -16.89
CA LYS A 44 -7.38 -1.34 -16.38
C LYS A 44 -7.18 -1.40 -14.86
N VAL A 45 -5.99 -1.05 -14.42
CA VAL A 45 -5.61 -0.99 -13.00
C VAL A 45 -5.39 0.45 -12.58
N VAL A 46 -6.01 0.84 -11.47
CA VAL A 46 -5.78 2.13 -10.80
C VAL A 46 -5.03 1.87 -9.50
N GLU A 47 -3.81 2.39 -9.36
CA GLU A 47 -3.05 2.32 -8.10
C GLU A 47 -3.17 3.65 -7.36
N LEU A 48 -3.75 3.61 -6.16
CA LEU A 48 -3.95 4.76 -5.28
C LEU A 48 -2.76 4.93 -4.35
N ALA A 49 -2.32 6.16 -4.15
CA ALA A 49 -1.10 6.53 -3.43
C ALA A 49 0.13 5.79 -4.00
N ALA A 50 0.28 5.82 -5.32
CA ALA A 50 1.29 5.05 -6.05
C ALA A 50 2.73 5.50 -5.75
N GLY A 51 2.93 6.69 -5.21
CA GLY A 51 4.22 7.28 -4.96
C GLY A 51 5.06 7.33 -6.24
N ALA A 52 6.32 6.93 -6.13
CA ALA A 52 7.21 6.79 -7.29
C ALA A 52 6.93 5.53 -8.16
N GLY A 53 5.91 4.73 -7.86
CA GLY A 53 5.45 3.62 -8.71
C GLY A 53 6.35 2.38 -8.72
N TYR A 54 7.22 2.17 -7.74
CA TYR A 54 8.08 0.97 -7.68
C TYR A 54 7.28 -0.33 -7.56
N GLY A 55 6.06 -0.28 -7.00
CA GLY A 55 5.16 -1.43 -6.94
C GLY A 55 4.61 -1.83 -8.30
N ILE A 56 4.32 -0.85 -9.16
CA ILE A 56 3.77 -1.02 -10.50
C ILE A 56 4.66 -1.92 -11.36
N GLU A 57 5.98 -1.87 -11.18
CA GLU A 57 6.95 -2.72 -11.88
C GLU A 57 6.71 -4.23 -11.64
N SER A 58 5.99 -4.59 -10.58
CA SER A 58 5.67 -5.98 -10.27
C SER A 58 4.54 -6.56 -11.12
N TYR A 59 3.78 -5.75 -11.88
CA TYR A 59 2.61 -6.21 -12.61
C TYR A 59 2.31 -5.48 -13.93
N ILE A 60 3.04 -4.42 -14.27
CA ILE A 60 2.78 -3.59 -15.46
C ILE A 60 2.76 -4.40 -16.77
N ASP A 61 3.51 -5.49 -16.82
CA ASP A 61 3.64 -6.38 -17.98
C ASP A 61 2.39 -7.25 -18.25
N GLN A 62 1.46 -7.36 -17.30
CA GLN A 62 0.30 -8.25 -17.39
C GLN A 62 -1.05 -7.53 -17.50
N VAL A 63 -1.07 -6.20 -17.46
CA VAL A 63 -2.28 -5.38 -17.49
C VAL A 63 -2.35 -4.54 -18.76
N SER A 64 -3.55 -4.14 -19.17
CA SER A 64 -3.71 -3.37 -20.41
C SER A 64 -3.50 -1.87 -20.21
N GLU A 65 -3.75 -1.36 -19.01
CA GLU A 65 -3.65 0.05 -18.67
C GLU A 65 -3.34 0.22 -17.18
N VAL A 66 -2.42 1.12 -16.86
CA VAL A 66 -2.15 1.54 -15.47
C VAL A 66 -2.44 3.04 -15.36
N VAL A 67 -3.22 3.39 -14.32
CA VAL A 67 -3.43 4.77 -13.87
C VAL A 67 -2.87 4.88 -12.46
N ALA A 68 -1.77 5.60 -12.29
CA ALA A 68 -1.14 5.86 -11.01
C ALA A 68 -1.66 7.17 -10.43
N VAL A 69 -2.16 7.12 -9.22
CA VAL A 69 -2.75 8.27 -8.50
C VAL A 69 -1.91 8.56 -7.27
N ASP A 70 -1.46 9.79 -7.12
CA ASP A 70 -0.78 10.27 -5.91
C ASP A 70 -1.03 11.77 -5.76
N HIS A 71 -0.87 12.32 -4.55
CA HIS A 71 -0.94 13.75 -4.32
C HIS A 71 0.37 14.46 -4.69
N ASP A 72 1.51 13.74 -4.69
CA ASP A 72 2.84 14.28 -5.00
C ASP A 72 3.14 14.20 -6.50
N ALA A 73 3.00 15.34 -7.18
CA ALA A 73 3.24 15.46 -8.61
C ALA A 73 4.70 15.16 -9.03
N GLU A 74 5.69 15.39 -8.14
CA GLU A 74 7.10 15.12 -8.46
C GLU A 74 7.40 13.62 -8.45
N LEU A 75 6.78 12.87 -7.52
CA LEU A 75 6.87 11.40 -7.54
C LEU A 75 6.20 10.83 -8.80
N LEU A 76 5.05 11.35 -9.19
CA LEU A 76 4.38 10.96 -10.43
C LEU A 76 5.21 11.28 -11.68
N LYS A 77 5.88 12.42 -11.75
CA LYS A 77 6.84 12.73 -12.83
C LYS A 77 7.99 11.73 -12.89
N SER A 78 8.54 11.38 -11.73
CA SER A 78 9.60 10.36 -11.62
C SER A 78 9.11 9.01 -12.12
N LEU A 79 7.87 8.62 -11.79
CA LEU A 79 7.23 7.40 -12.28
C LEU A 79 7.08 7.45 -13.80
N GLN A 80 6.49 8.53 -14.33
CA GLN A 80 6.22 8.67 -15.75
C GLN A 80 7.49 8.71 -16.62
N SER A 81 8.59 9.26 -16.08
CA SER A 81 9.90 9.24 -16.78
C SER A 81 10.46 7.82 -16.94
N ARG A 82 10.20 6.92 -15.98
CA ARG A 82 10.61 5.50 -16.05
C ARG A 82 9.63 4.64 -16.84
N HIS A 83 8.34 4.98 -16.81
CA HIS A 83 7.25 4.25 -17.43
C HIS A 83 6.33 5.20 -18.22
N PRO A 84 6.73 5.66 -19.42
CA PRO A 84 5.98 6.65 -20.20
C PRO A 84 4.55 6.20 -20.58
N GLY A 85 4.28 4.90 -20.57
CA GLY A 85 2.95 4.33 -20.85
C GLY A 85 1.99 4.37 -19.66
N VAL A 86 2.46 4.70 -18.46
CA VAL A 86 1.60 4.83 -17.27
C VAL A 86 0.93 6.20 -17.28
N LYS A 87 -0.39 6.22 -17.15
CA LYS A 87 -1.14 7.47 -16.91
C LYS A 87 -0.97 7.89 -15.45
N THR A 88 -0.75 9.18 -15.23
CA THR A 88 -0.59 9.73 -13.87
C THR A 88 -1.66 10.77 -13.60
N LEU A 89 -2.24 10.74 -12.39
CA LEU A 89 -3.22 11.71 -11.91
C LEU A 89 -2.78 12.23 -10.55
N SER A 90 -2.61 13.55 -10.44
CA SER A 90 -2.30 14.19 -9.16
C SER A 90 -3.60 14.54 -8.45
N VAL A 91 -4.01 13.68 -7.52
CA VAL A 91 -5.28 13.79 -6.80
C VAL A 91 -5.07 13.56 -5.31
N ASP A 92 -5.64 14.43 -4.48
CA ASP A 92 -5.77 14.19 -3.04
C ASP A 92 -6.91 13.18 -2.79
N LEU A 93 -6.56 12.02 -2.26
CA LEU A 93 -7.52 10.95 -1.97
C LEU A 93 -8.50 11.30 -0.83
N ALA A 94 -8.23 12.31 -0.03
CA ALA A 94 -9.18 12.84 0.94
C ALA A 94 -10.28 13.69 0.28
N GLY A 95 -10.01 14.27 -0.89
CA GLY A 95 -10.92 15.11 -1.66
C GLY A 95 -11.86 14.33 -2.59
N ASP A 96 -12.24 15.00 -3.68
CA ASP A 96 -13.10 14.43 -4.71
C ASP A 96 -12.34 13.52 -5.67
N TRP A 97 -13.02 12.47 -6.13
CA TRP A 97 -12.48 11.49 -7.08
C TRP A 97 -13.06 11.62 -8.48
N ASN A 98 -13.51 12.83 -8.87
CA ASN A 98 -14.16 13.06 -10.16
C ASN A 98 -13.24 12.74 -11.35
N GLU A 99 -11.93 12.98 -11.20
CA GLU A 99 -10.94 12.70 -12.23
C GLU A 99 -10.55 11.22 -12.34
N LEU A 100 -10.83 10.40 -11.33
CA LEU A 100 -10.50 8.98 -11.34
C LEU A 100 -11.45 8.22 -12.28
N PRO A 101 -10.92 7.25 -13.06
CA PRO A 101 -11.74 6.36 -13.88
C PRO A 101 -12.83 5.66 -13.04
N SER A 102 -14.01 5.46 -13.62
CA SER A 102 -15.13 4.75 -12.98
C SER A 102 -15.35 3.35 -13.55
N ASP A 103 -14.36 2.82 -14.26
CA ASP A 103 -14.41 1.55 -14.99
C ASP A 103 -13.16 0.70 -14.76
N ALA A 104 -12.56 0.81 -13.57
CA ALA A 104 -11.37 0.03 -13.23
C ALA A 104 -11.70 -1.47 -13.07
N ASP A 105 -10.86 -2.34 -13.63
CA ASP A 105 -10.92 -3.78 -13.42
C ASP A 105 -10.30 -4.17 -12.06
N ALA A 106 -9.30 -3.39 -11.62
CA ALA A 106 -8.76 -3.49 -10.28
C ALA A 106 -8.29 -2.12 -9.74
N MET A 107 -8.42 -1.94 -8.42
CA MET A 107 -7.84 -0.81 -7.71
C MET A 107 -6.88 -1.31 -6.63
N VAL A 108 -5.64 -0.82 -6.63
CA VAL A 108 -4.56 -1.25 -5.73
C VAL A 108 -4.33 -0.19 -4.66
N MET A 109 -4.22 -0.64 -3.41
CA MET A 109 -3.97 0.19 -2.22
C MET A 109 -2.93 -0.51 -1.34
N MET A 110 -1.70 -0.02 -1.40
CA MET A 110 -0.58 -0.57 -0.63
C MET A 110 -0.21 0.37 0.51
N ASP A 111 -0.65 0.04 1.72
CA ASP A 111 -0.52 0.88 2.92
C ASP A 111 -1.18 2.25 2.70
N VAL A 112 -2.50 2.26 2.50
CA VAL A 112 -3.29 3.46 2.16
C VAL A 112 -4.46 3.66 3.12
N ILE A 113 -5.32 2.65 3.30
CA ILE A 113 -6.60 2.83 4.01
C ILE A 113 -6.44 3.11 5.51
N GLU A 114 -5.32 2.73 6.10
CA GLU A 114 -4.95 3.04 7.49
C GLU A 114 -4.74 4.53 7.76
N HIS A 115 -4.53 5.32 6.70
CA HIS A 115 -4.38 6.78 6.78
C HIS A 115 -5.72 7.53 6.77
N PHE A 116 -6.84 6.82 6.63
CA PHE A 116 -8.17 7.43 6.62
C PHE A 116 -8.92 7.06 7.91
N GLU A 117 -9.44 8.09 8.60
CA GLU A 117 -10.23 7.88 9.82
C GLU A 117 -11.52 7.14 9.51
N ASP A 118 -12.22 7.53 8.43
CA ASP A 118 -13.37 6.81 7.87
C ASP A 118 -12.94 5.95 6.67
N ASP A 119 -12.35 4.80 6.96
CA ASP A 119 -11.94 3.80 5.98
C ASP A 119 -13.13 3.17 5.25
N GLN A 120 -14.32 3.16 5.89
CA GLN A 120 -15.55 2.70 5.25
C GLN A 120 -15.99 3.65 4.12
N ALA A 121 -15.99 4.98 4.36
CA ALA A 121 -16.29 5.96 3.33
C ALA A 121 -15.27 5.87 2.18
N PHE A 122 -13.99 5.68 2.51
CA PHE A 122 -12.94 5.49 1.51
C PHE A 122 -13.21 4.26 0.63
N LEU A 123 -13.50 3.10 1.21
CA LEU A 123 -13.79 1.88 0.44
C LEU A 123 -15.10 1.97 -0.34
N LYS A 124 -16.09 2.74 0.10
CA LYS A 124 -17.29 3.04 -0.72
C LYS A 124 -16.94 3.84 -1.97
N LYS A 125 -15.99 4.80 -1.89
CA LYS A 125 -15.47 5.48 -3.09
C LYS A 125 -14.79 4.49 -4.03
N VAL A 126 -13.92 3.60 -3.50
CA VAL A 126 -13.27 2.53 -4.29
C VAL A 126 -14.32 1.65 -4.97
N PHE A 127 -15.34 1.22 -4.24
CA PHE A 127 -16.43 0.41 -4.79
C PHE A 127 -17.11 1.09 -5.98
N SER A 128 -17.38 2.38 -5.89
CA SER A 128 -18.04 3.13 -6.97
C SER A 128 -17.21 3.24 -8.25
N LYS A 129 -15.87 3.17 -8.14
CA LYS A 129 -14.93 3.33 -9.26
C LYS A 129 -14.56 2.01 -9.95
N LEU A 130 -14.85 0.87 -9.32
CA LEU A 130 -14.64 -0.44 -9.91
C LEU A 130 -15.80 -0.82 -10.85
N LYS A 131 -15.51 -1.61 -11.88
CA LYS A 131 -16.55 -2.32 -12.65
C LYS A 131 -17.25 -3.37 -11.77
N PRO A 132 -18.52 -3.76 -12.08
CA PRO A 132 -19.08 -4.99 -11.55
C PRO A 132 -18.12 -6.17 -11.83
N GLY A 133 -17.84 -6.98 -10.84
CA GLY A 133 -16.85 -8.06 -10.90
C GLY A 133 -15.38 -7.63 -10.73
N GLY A 134 -15.09 -6.33 -10.60
CA GLY A 134 -13.75 -5.78 -10.35
C GLY A 134 -13.26 -6.00 -8.93
N TYR A 135 -11.98 -5.73 -8.69
CA TYR A 135 -11.29 -6.07 -7.46
C TYR A 135 -10.67 -4.86 -6.76
N ALA A 136 -10.88 -4.74 -5.46
CA ALA A 136 -10.06 -3.92 -4.57
C ALA A 136 -8.95 -4.81 -3.98
N LEU A 137 -7.70 -4.43 -4.23
CA LEU A 137 -6.49 -5.17 -3.87
C LEU A 137 -5.75 -4.36 -2.81
N ILE A 138 -5.69 -4.87 -1.59
CA ILE A 138 -5.32 -4.10 -0.42
C ILE A 138 -4.15 -4.78 0.29
N LYS A 139 -3.17 -4.00 0.70
CA LYS A 139 -2.20 -4.36 1.74
C LYS A 139 -2.26 -3.32 2.84
N VAL A 140 -2.33 -3.77 4.09
CA VAL A 140 -2.39 -2.91 5.29
C VAL A 140 -1.50 -3.43 6.40
N PRO A 141 -1.04 -2.60 7.33
CA PRO A 141 -0.40 -3.05 8.55
C PRO A 141 -1.37 -3.87 9.39
N ALA A 142 -0.90 -5.02 9.87
CA ALA A 142 -1.68 -5.97 10.66
C ALA A 142 -1.37 -5.89 12.14
N GLN A 143 -2.24 -6.54 12.94
CA GLN A 143 -2.12 -6.69 14.38
C GLN A 143 -2.17 -5.35 15.14
N GLN A 144 -3.37 -4.95 15.58
CA GLN A 144 -3.59 -3.73 16.37
C GLN A 144 -2.70 -3.70 17.62
N THR A 145 -2.36 -4.86 18.19
CA THR A 145 -1.45 -4.96 19.33
C THR A 145 -0.01 -4.51 19.03
N LEU A 146 0.36 -4.38 17.75
CA LEU A 146 1.65 -3.87 17.30
C LEU A 146 1.63 -2.36 17.02
N TYR A 147 0.48 -1.70 17.14
CA TYR A 147 0.36 -0.25 16.96
C TYR A 147 1.31 0.48 17.91
N SER A 148 2.03 1.48 17.40
CA SER A 148 3.15 2.11 18.12
C SER A 148 3.37 3.56 17.66
N GLU A 149 4.32 4.24 18.26
CA GLU A 149 4.79 5.57 17.89
C GLU A 149 5.18 5.68 16.39
N ILE A 150 5.61 4.57 15.77
CA ILE A 150 5.93 4.53 14.34
C ILE A 150 4.66 4.72 13.52
N ASP A 151 3.55 4.08 13.90
CA ASP A 151 2.28 4.20 13.23
C ASP A 151 1.75 5.64 13.37
N VAL A 152 1.81 6.20 14.58
CA VAL A 152 1.44 7.60 14.84
C VAL A 152 2.27 8.55 13.99
N ALA A 153 3.59 8.38 13.96
CA ALA A 153 4.50 9.23 13.17
C ALA A 153 4.31 9.06 11.65
N SER A 154 3.71 7.94 11.22
CA SER A 154 3.34 7.68 9.82
C SER A 154 1.93 8.18 9.49
N GLY A 155 1.18 8.70 10.45
CA GLY A 155 -0.20 9.16 10.24
C GLY A 155 -1.22 8.03 10.14
N HIS A 156 -0.92 6.85 10.70
CA HIS A 156 -1.88 5.74 10.74
C HIS A 156 -2.90 5.94 11.85
N TYR A 157 -4.16 5.77 11.54
CA TYR A 157 -5.22 5.71 12.55
C TYR A 157 -5.28 4.35 13.25
N ARG A 158 -4.92 3.25 12.53
CA ARG A 158 -5.05 1.88 13.01
C ARG A 158 -4.19 0.89 12.26
N ARG A 159 -4.10 -0.32 12.84
CA ARG A 159 -3.71 -1.55 12.17
C ARG A 159 -4.92 -2.47 12.09
N TYR A 160 -4.90 -3.46 11.23
CA TYR A 160 -6.07 -4.29 10.94
C TYR A 160 -5.90 -5.72 11.45
N GLU A 161 -7.01 -6.26 11.95
CA GLU A 161 -7.21 -7.70 12.15
C GLU A 161 -8.01 -8.27 10.97
N VAL A 162 -7.99 -9.59 10.80
CA VAL A 162 -8.71 -10.26 9.70
C VAL A 162 -10.21 -9.95 9.75
N GLU A 163 -10.80 -10.00 10.93
CA GLU A 163 -12.20 -9.73 11.18
C GLU A 163 -12.58 -8.29 10.80
N ALA A 164 -11.73 -7.33 11.12
CA ALA A 164 -11.97 -5.92 10.77
C ALA A 164 -12.04 -5.71 9.24
N ILE A 165 -11.18 -6.38 8.47
CA ILE A 165 -11.24 -6.31 7.00
C ILE A 165 -12.49 -7.05 6.47
N GLN A 166 -12.92 -8.15 7.09
CA GLN A 166 -14.16 -8.85 6.72
C GLN A 166 -15.39 -7.98 6.94
N ASP A 167 -15.47 -7.33 8.10
CA ASP A 167 -16.57 -6.43 8.44
C ASP A 167 -16.59 -5.20 7.54
N LEU A 168 -15.42 -4.63 7.25
CA LEU A 168 -15.27 -3.50 6.34
C LEU A 168 -15.69 -3.87 4.91
N ALA A 169 -15.31 -5.05 4.41
CA ALA A 169 -15.76 -5.56 3.11
C ALA A 169 -17.30 -5.68 3.08
N LYS A 170 -17.88 -6.33 4.09
CA LYS A 170 -19.34 -6.54 4.20
C LYS A 170 -20.10 -5.22 4.26
N SER A 171 -19.65 -4.27 5.07
CA SER A 171 -20.32 -2.96 5.25
C SER A 171 -20.23 -2.05 4.02
N THR A 172 -19.28 -2.31 3.13
CA THR A 172 -19.07 -1.57 1.88
C THR A 172 -19.60 -2.27 0.63
N GLY A 173 -20.18 -3.46 0.78
CA GLY A 173 -20.80 -4.23 -0.30
C GLY A 173 -19.84 -5.14 -1.07
N PHE A 174 -18.59 -5.26 -0.62
CA PHE A 174 -17.62 -6.18 -1.23
C PHE A 174 -17.79 -7.62 -0.75
N GLU A 175 -17.40 -8.56 -1.61
CA GLU A 175 -17.16 -9.95 -1.26
C GLU A 175 -15.67 -10.16 -0.97
N ALA A 176 -15.32 -10.60 0.23
CA ALA A 176 -13.94 -10.97 0.54
C ALA A 176 -13.57 -12.30 -0.14
N LYS A 177 -12.56 -12.30 -1.01
CA LYS A 177 -12.06 -13.48 -1.72
C LYS A 177 -10.80 -14.05 -1.06
N VAL A 178 -9.92 -13.20 -0.61
CA VAL A 178 -8.68 -13.57 0.11
C VAL A 178 -8.47 -12.55 1.22
N ILE A 179 -8.19 -13.01 2.42
CA ILE A 179 -7.61 -12.21 3.50
C ILE A 179 -6.57 -13.08 4.17
N ARG A 180 -5.31 -12.66 4.14
CA ARG A 180 -4.24 -13.43 4.76
C ARG A 180 -3.12 -12.54 5.30
N HIS A 181 -2.48 -13.01 6.34
CA HIS A 181 -1.25 -12.42 6.85
C HIS A 181 -0.09 -12.67 5.89
N ILE A 182 0.85 -11.71 5.85
CA ILE A 182 2.17 -11.85 5.24
C ILE A 182 3.22 -11.24 6.18
N ASN A 183 4.48 -11.63 5.99
CA ASN A 183 5.63 -11.10 6.73
C ASN A 183 5.61 -11.48 8.23
N VAL A 184 5.50 -12.79 8.51
CA VAL A 184 5.49 -13.35 9.87
C VAL A 184 6.83 -13.06 10.58
N ILE A 185 7.97 -13.27 9.89
CA ILE A 185 9.30 -12.98 10.46
C ILE A 185 9.46 -11.49 10.74
N GLY A 186 8.94 -10.63 9.85
CA GLY A 186 8.91 -9.18 10.07
C GLY A 186 8.11 -8.80 11.31
N ALA A 187 6.98 -9.47 11.59
CA ALA A 187 6.19 -9.24 12.80
C ALA A 187 6.98 -9.56 14.08
N LEU A 188 7.71 -10.70 14.09
CA LEU A 188 8.56 -11.07 15.21
C LEU A 188 9.69 -10.08 15.45
N ALA A 189 10.35 -9.62 14.39
CA ALA A 189 11.40 -8.62 14.45
C ALA A 189 10.87 -7.26 14.94
N TYR A 190 9.71 -6.84 14.42
CA TYR A 190 9.05 -5.60 14.79
C TYR A 190 8.65 -5.60 16.27
N LYS A 191 8.03 -6.69 16.75
CA LYS A 191 7.63 -6.85 18.15
C LYS A 191 8.80 -6.66 19.14
N ARG A 192 10.02 -7.11 18.75
CA ARG A 192 11.22 -6.93 19.57
C ARG A 192 11.74 -5.49 19.57
N LYS A 193 11.62 -4.78 18.45
CA LYS A 193 12.26 -3.47 18.23
C LYS A 193 11.32 -2.27 18.36
N ARG A 194 10.01 -2.44 18.40
CA ARG A 194 9.02 -1.35 18.35
C ARG A 194 9.21 -0.24 19.39
N LYS A 195 9.80 -0.57 20.55
CA LYS A 195 10.10 0.39 21.62
C LYS A 195 11.34 1.27 21.36
N GLN A 196 12.14 0.94 20.34
CA GLN A 196 13.43 1.60 20.07
C GLN A 196 13.42 2.41 18.77
N GLN A 197 12.33 2.35 17.98
CA GLN A 197 12.29 2.93 16.63
C GLN A 197 11.25 4.05 16.56
N THR A 198 11.67 5.20 16.07
CA THR A 198 10.81 6.36 15.87
C THR A 198 10.56 6.71 14.39
N ASN A 199 11.33 6.10 13.45
CA ASN A 199 11.16 6.40 12.01
C ASN A 199 11.87 5.35 11.15
N PHE A 200 11.15 4.77 10.16
CA PHE A 200 11.70 3.78 9.21
C PHE A 200 12.90 4.31 8.44
N SER A 201 12.83 5.56 7.95
CA SER A 201 13.90 6.15 7.13
C SER A 201 15.23 6.33 7.87
N LYS A 202 15.22 6.46 9.21
CA LYS A 202 16.43 6.55 10.04
C LYS A 202 16.96 5.20 10.48
N THR A 203 16.14 4.14 10.40
CA THR A 203 16.44 2.82 10.99
C THR A 203 17.41 2.00 10.14
N PHE A 204 17.32 2.08 8.81
CA PHE A 204 18.09 1.21 7.92
C PHE A 204 19.04 2.01 7.01
N LYS A 205 20.31 1.58 6.96
CA LYS A 205 21.29 2.05 5.97
C LYS A 205 21.03 1.36 4.62
N SER A 206 21.38 2.00 3.51
CA SER A 206 21.15 1.46 2.15
C SER A 206 21.78 0.07 1.93
N GLY A 207 22.95 -0.21 2.51
CA GLY A 207 23.57 -1.54 2.45
C GLY A 207 22.77 -2.62 3.16
N GLN A 208 22.15 -2.30 4.32
CA GLN A 208 21.28 -3.23 5.03
C GLN A 208 19.99 -3.52 4.25
N LEU A 209 19.40 -2.52 3.59
CA LEU A 209 18.23 -2.71 2.73
C LEU A 209 18.51 -3.63 1.56
N LYS A 210 19.66 -3.49 0.90
CA LYS A 210 20.09 -4.39 -0.19
C LYS A 210 20.24 -5.84 0.30
N LEU A 211 20.85 -6.04 1.48
CA LEU A 211 20.97 -7.37 2.09
C LEU A 211 19.61 -7.97 2.44
N ILE A 212 18.73 -7.18 3.05
CA ILE A 212 17.34 -7.58 3.33
C ILE A 212 16.64 -7.96 2.02
N ASN A 213 16.75 -7.14 0.97
CA ASN A 213 16.12 -7.43 -0.32
C ASN A 213 16.59 -8.76 -0.92
N THR A 214 17.86 -9.10 -0.77
CA THR A 214 18.40 -10.40 -1.22
C THR A 214 17.81 -11.58 -0.42
N ALA A 215 17.51 -11.38 0.87
CA ALA A 215 16.93 -12.41 1.72
C ALA A 215 15.41 -12.59 1.53
N ILE A 216 14.71 -11.61 0.96
CA ILE A 216 13.24 -11.63 0.84
C ILE A 216 12.69 -12.87 0.14
N PRO A 217 13.27 -13.42 -0.95
CA PRO A 217 12.73 -14.65 -1.57
C PRO A 217 12.68 -15.84 -0.60
N ILE A 218 13.69 -15.97 0.27
CA ILE A 218 13.74 -17.01 1.30
C ILE A 218 12.69 -16.72 2.38
N LEU A 219 12.56 -15.46 2.81
CA LEU A 219 11.55 -15.05 3.79
C LEU A 219 10.14 -15.28 3.27
N ALA A 220 9.88 -15.01 1.99
CA ALA A 220 8.60 -15.27 1.33
C ALA A 220 8.27 -16.77 1.28
N LEU A 221 9.26 -17.63 1.05
CA LEU A 221 9.07 -19.08 1.10
C LEU A 221 8.71 -19.54 2.52
N ILE A 222 9.43 -19.06 3.54
CA ILE A 222 9.14 -19.38 4.93
C ILE A 222 7.73 -18.91 5.31
N ASP A 223 7.33 -17.71 4.88
CA ASP A 223 6.02 -17.13 5.14
C ASP A 223 4.86 -17.99 4.57
N ASN A 224 5.08 -18.62 3.41
CA ASN A 224 4.13 -19.53 2.81
C ASN A 224 4.07 -20.91 3.52
N LEU A 225 5.18 -21.38 4.09
CA LEU A 225 5.28 -22.67 4.77
C LEU A 225 4.87 -22.59 6.25
N MET A 226 4.97 -21.43 6.87
CA MET A 226 4.68 -21.18 8.28
C MET A 226 3.62 -20.09 8.43
N PRO A 227 2.34 -20.37 8.11
CA PRO A 227 1.29 -19.38 8.26
C PRO A 227 1.14 -18.98 9.74
N GLY A 228 1.04 -17.68 9.97
CA GLY A 228 0.91 -17.12 11.32
C GLY A 228 0.60 -15.63 11.27
N PRO A 229 0.45 -14.97 12.44
CA PRO A 229 0.19 -13.53 12.48
C PRO A 229 1.38 -12.75 11.89
N GLY A 230 1.21 -12.19 10.71
CA GLY A 230 2.21 -11.42 9.98
C GLY A 230 2.16 -9.93 10.28
N LEU A 231 3.15 -9.19 9.82
CA LEU A 231 3.24 -7.74 10.01
C LEU A 231 2.22 -6.98 9.14
N SER A 232 1.77 -7.58 8.06
CA SER A 232 0.78 -7.01 7.15
C SER A 232 -0.32 -8.02 6.81
N LEU A 233 -1.49 -7.50 6.42
CA LEU A 233 -2.57 -8.24 5.79
C LEU A 233 -2.62 -7.90 4.30
N ILE A 234 -2.83 -8.94 3.48
CA ILE A 234 -3.27 -8.81 2.10
C ILE A 234 -4.75 -9.13 2.05
N ALA A 235 -5.53 -8.27 1.41
CA ALA A 235 -6.95 -8.52 1.15
C ALA A 235 -7.27 -8.35 -0.33
N VAL A 236 -8.07 -9.27 -0.86
CA VAL A 236 -8.68 -9.21 -2.19
C VAL A 236 -10.18 -9.16 -2.00
N LEU A 237 -10.77 -8.02 -2.29
CA LEU A 237 -12.19 -7.78 -2.18
C LEU A 237 -12.78 -7.63 -3.58
N ARG A 238 -13.87 -8.32 -3.87
CA ARG A 238 -14.54 -8.29 -5.17
C ARG A 238 -15.81 -7.47 -5.11
N ARG A 239 -16.00 -6.54 -6.03
CA ARG A 239 -17.31 -5.94 -6.29
C ARG A 239 -18.22 -7.00 -6.92
N PRO A 240 -19.39 -7.32 -6.37
CA PRO A 240 -20.36 -8.22 -7.00
C PRO A 240 -20.73 -7.78 -8.43
N THR A 241 -21.20 -8.75 -9.23
CA THR A 241 -21.72 -8.49 -10.60
C THR A 241 -23.15 -7.98 -10.57
#